data_febeadf6a7e19afb1773d77cb2b3947b
#
_entry.id   febeadf6a7e19afb1773d77cb2b3947b
#
_cell.length_a   1.000
_cell.length_b   1.000
_cell.length_c   1.000
_cell.angle_alpha   90.00
_cell.angle_beta   90.00
_cell.angle_gamma   90.00
#
_symmetry.space_group_name_H-M   'P 1'
#
loop_
_entity.id
_entity.type
_entity.pdbx_description
1 polymer ?
#
loop_
_entity_poly.entity_id
_entity_poly.type
_entity_poly.pdbx_seq_one_letter_code
_entity_poly.pdbx_strand_id
1 'polypeptide(L)'
;MKLVFIGGAHRSGTTMLGSMLGAHSSCLCIPEAQFKTDAYRKIHGKDKVDIGDIFLMVSNHIRFKYWGLDVGQEVPAGITSFQELFLWLIQSYGEKVGKPCAAICVDHTPLNIKYADMLFDLFPGAKMIHLVRDGRAVAASIMPLDWGPNTIDKAASSWANKIQFGFRVEELYGSERVKRVGYEDVVLDPEGTMKEICAFLEIAYEPAMIEGGGFKVPSYTARQHQLVGKGPVADRVEAWKTSLTRREIEIFENIAGTCLRQLGYALHYGAAARKITFPEKILFMLKHRYRKRFTNRLRRRRRVRKGVEGAAKVFEGKES
;
A
#
# COMPACT_ATOMS: atom_id res chain seq x y z
N MET A 1 -9.26 19.23 5.77
CA MET A 1 -9.25 17.83 5.28
C MET A 1 -8.48 16.98 6.27
N LYS A 2 -9.06 15.87 6.77
CA LYS A 2 -8.35 14.87 7.60
C LYS A 2 -7.60 13.88 6.68
N LEU A 3 -6.39 13.44 7.08
CA LEU A 3 -5.64 12.43 6.34
C LEU A 3 -5.75 11.07 7.00
N VAL A 4 -5.98 10.05 6.20
CA VAL A 4 -6.03 8.64 6.59
C VAL A 4 -4.99 7.86 5.78
N PHE A 5 -4.04 7.26 6.47
CA PHE A 5 -3.00 6.44 5.85
C PHE A 5 -3.31 4.96 6.03
N ILE A 6 -3.50 4.23 4.95
CA ILE A 6 -3.56 2.77 5.00
C ILE A 6 -2.14 2.26 4.78
N GLY A 7 -1.63 1.48 5.74
CA GLY A 7 -0.31 0.86 5.66
C GLY A 7 -0.36 -0.63 5.96
N GLY A 8 0.67 -1.36 5.56
CA GLY A 8 0.78 -2.81 5.80
C GLY A 8 1.78 -3.49 4.87
N ALA A 9 1.78 -4.81 4.86
CA ALA A 9 2.60 -5.54 3.91
C ALA A 9 2.07 -5.33 2.48
N HIS A 10 2.98 -5.25 1.51
CA HIS A 10 2.55 -5.24 0.10
C HIS A 10 1.68 -6.47 -0.18
N ARG A 11 0.64 -6.32 -0.97
CA ARG A 11 -0.34 -7.37 -1.33
C ARG A 11 -1.29 -7.76 -0.19
N SER A 12 -1.39 -6.94 0.86
CA SER A 12 -2.38 -7.13 1.92
C SER A 12 -3.77 -6.56 1.61
N GLY A 13 -3.99 -5.95 0.43
CA GLY A 13 -5.30 -5.42 0.05
C GLY A 13 -5.47 -3.91 0.26
N THR A 14 -4.39 -3.13 0.48
CA THR A 14 -4.47 -1.69 0.72
C THR A 14 -5.21 -0.92 -0.39
N THR A 15 -5.04 -1.31 -1.66
CA THR A 15 -5.76 -0.69 -2.78
C THR A 15 -7.25 -1.03 -2.77
N MET A 16 -7.62 -2.25 -2.36
CA MET A 16 -9.03 -2.66 -2.22
C MET A 16 -9.70 -1.83 -1.12
N LEU A 17 -9.11 -1.79 0.06
CA LEU A 17 -9.64 -1.01 1.18
C LEU A 17 -9.68 0.49 0.85
N GLY A 18 -8.64 1.02 0.17
CA GLY A 18 -8.64 2.40 -0.30
C GLY A 18 -9.77 2.69 -1.29
N SER A 19 -10.07 1.75 -2.20
CA SER A 19 -11.20 1.88 -3.14
C SER A 19 -12.56 1.82 -2.44
N MET A 20 -12.70 0.98 -1.41
CA MET A 20 -13.92 0.90 -0.59
C MET A 20 -14.14 2.21 0.18
N LEU A 21 -13.11 2.72 0.86
CA LEU A 21 -13.18 4.02 1.55
C LEU A 21 -13.42 5.17 0.57
N GLY A 22 -12.76 5.16 -0.58
CA GLY A 22 -12.95 6.17 -1.61
C GLY A 22 -14.34 6.20 -2.23
N ALA A 23 -15.16 5.13 -2.07
CA ALA A 23 -16.56 5.11 -2.51
C ALA A 23 -17.49 5.94 -1.60
N HIS A 24 -17.08 6.21 -0.36
CA HIS A 24 -17.80 7.10 0.54
C HIS A 24 -17.85 8.53 0.01
N SER A 25 -18.98 9.21 0.15
CA SER A 25 -19.24 10.56 -0.37
C SER A 25 -18.21 11.60 0.13
N SER A 26 -17.84 11.53 1.41
CA SER A 26 -16.89 12.45 2.06
C SER A 26 -15.42 12.04 1.92
N CYS A 27 -15.09 10.92 1.25
CA CYS A 27 -13.74 10.42 1.14
C CYS A 27 -13.18 10.54 -0.29
N LEU A 28 -11.93 10.94 -0.38
CA LEU A 28 -11.12 10.94 -1.60
C LEU A 28 -10.01 9.91 -1.44
N CYS A 29 -9.97 8.87 -2.27
CA CYS A 29 -8.83 7.97 -2.33
C CYS A 29 -7.85 8.43 -3.41
N ILE A 30 -6.61 8.71 -3.01
CA ILE A 30 -5.53 9.16 -3.92
C ILE A 30 -4.68 7.98 -4.37
N PRO A 31 -4.02 8.06 -5.55
CA PRO A 31 -3.01 7.08 -5.96
C PRO A 31 -1.83 7.03 -4.98
N GLU A 32 -1.12 5.90 -4.93
CA GLU A 32 0.04 5.74 -4.03
C GLU A 32 1.02 6.92 -4.11
N ALA A 33 1.25 7.59 -2.98
CA ALA A 33 2.08 8.79 -2.85
C ALA A 33 3.49 8.48 -2.31
N GLN A 34 4.21 7.53 -2.89
CA GLN A 34 5.56 7.15 -2.42
C GLN A 34 6.56 8.31 -2.44
N PHE A 35 6.37 9.31 -3.30
CA PHE A 35 7.22 10.51 -3.39
C PHE A 35 7.27 11.31 -2.09
N LYS A 36 6.27 11.21 -1.21
CA LYS A 36 6.25 11.93 0.06
C LYS A 36 7.40 11.51 0.99
N THR A 37 7.81 10.23 0.95
CA THR A 37 8.93 9.75 1.76
C THR A 37 10.28 10.26 1.22
N ASP A 38 10.39 10.44 -0.08
CA ASP A 38 11.60 10.98 -0.70
C ASP A 38 11.69 12.49 -0.46
N ALA A 39 10.55 13.20 -0.50
CA ALA A 39 10.45 14.61 -0.13
C ALA A 39 10.87 14.83 1.34
N TYR A 40 10.29 14.06 2.26
CA TYR A 40 10.64 14.17 3.68
C TYR A 40 12.14 13.98 3.93
N ARG A 41 12.77 12.96 3.33
CA ARG A 41 14.21 12.74 3.47
C ARG A 41 15.05 13.90 2.95
N LYS A 42 14.55 14.64 1.98
CA LYS A 42 15.23 15.82 1.43
C LYS A 42 15.10 17.02 2.35
N ILE A 43 14.02 17.08 3.14
CA ILE A 43 13.70 18.19 4.06
C ILE A 43 14.27 17.94 5.46
N HIS A 44 14.14 16.73 5.96
CA HIS A 44 14.44 16.38 7.35
C HIS A 44 15.88 16.69 7.73
N GLY A 45 16.07 17.44 8.84
CA GLY A 45 17.38 17.85 9.34
C GLY A 45 18.03 19.01 8.58
N LYS A 46 17.27 19.76 7.76
CA LYS A 46 17.77 20.95 7.07
C LYS A 46 17.03 22.20 7.54
N ASP A 47 17.79 23.24 7.84
CA ASP A 47 17.25 24.54 8.31
C ASP A 47 16.52 25.31 7.21
N LYS A 48 16.91 25.12 5.96
CA LYS A 48 16.28 25.75 4.78
C LYS A 48 16.17 24.77 3.65
N VAL A 49 14.97 24.61 3.12
CA VAL A 49 14.70 23.82 1.92
C VAL A 49 13.86 24.66 0.98
N ASP A 50 14.30 24.80 -0.26
CA ASP A 50 13.51 25.44 -1.29
C ASP A 50 12.33 24.55 -1.67
N ILE A 51 11.11 25.07 -1.51
CA ILE A 51 9.89 24.33 -1.85
C ILE A 51 9.78 24.08 -3.36
N GLY A 52 10.36 24.92 -4.20
CA GLY A 52 10.46 24.73 -5.64
C GLY A 52 11.28 23.48 -6.00
N ASP A 53 12.40 23.25 -5.29
CA ASP A 53 13.20 22.04 -5.46
C ASP A 53 12.42 20.76 -5.08
N ILE A 54 11.60 20.84 -4.03
CA ILE A 54 10.73 19.73 -3.62
C ILE A 54 9.63 19.50 -4.65
N PHE A 55 9.01 20.55 -5.13
CA PHE A 55 7.99 20.47 -6.16
C PHE A 55 8.54 19.85 -7.46
N LEU A 56 9.71 20.29 -7.92
CA LEU A 56 10.38 19.74 -9.10
C LEU A 56 10.70 18.25 -8.92
N MET A 57 11.12 17.85 -7.72
CA MET A 57 11.36 16.44 -7.40
C MET A 57 10.07 15.63 -7.44
N VAL A 58 8.98 16.15 -6.85
CA VAL A 58 7.67 15.49 -6.81
C VAL A 58 7.08 15.39 -8.21
N SER A 59 7.04 16.49 -8.98
CA SER A 59 6.47 16.53 -10.33
C SER A 59 7.18 15.58 -11.31
N ASN A 60 8.49 15.38 -11.13
CA ASN A 60 9.28 14.43 -11.91
C ASN A 60 9.19 12.98 -11.40
N HIS A 61 8.63 12.74 -10.20
CA HIS A 61 8.56 11.41 -9.64
C HIS A 61 7.54 10.54 -10.38
N ILE A 62 7.94 9.32 -10.79
CA ILE A 62 7.10 8.41 -11.57
C ILE A 62 5.74 8.12 -10.91
N ARG A 63 5.68 8.04 -9.59
CA ARG A 63 4.42 7.82 -8.86
C ARG A 63 3.48 9.01 -8.95
N PHE A 64 4.02 10.24 -8.95
CA PHE A 64 3.22 11.43 -9.15
C PHE A 64 2.68 11.55 -10.58
N LYS A 65 3.48 11.18 -11.57
CA LYS A 65 3.00 11.11 -12.96
C LYS A 65 1.78 10.22 -13.15
N TYR A 66 1.61 9.21 -12.31
CA TYR A 66 0.41 8.35 -12.33
C TYR A 66 -0.85 9.02 -11.76
N TRP A 67 -0.73 10.16 -11.06
CA TRP A 67 -1.90 10.95 -10.67
C TRP A 67 -2.54 11.64 -11.88
N GLY A 68 -1.76 11.80 -12.96
CA GLY A 68 -2.21 12.44 -14.19
C GLY A 68 -2.61 13.91 -13.98
N LEU A 69 -2.03 14.57 -12.98
CA LEU A 69 -2.24 16.00 -12.74
C LEU A 69 -1.33 16.82 -13.65
N ASP A 70 -1.89 17.85 -14.23
CA ASP A 70 -1.13 18.99 -14.79
C ASP A 70 -1.05 20.05 -13.70
N VAL A 71 0.11 20.22 -13.12
CA VAL A 71 0.35 21.13 -11.98
C VAL A 71 1.21 22.35 -12.38
N GLY A 72 1.44 22.53 -13.67
CA GLY A 72 2.35 23.57 -14.14
C GLY A 72 3.83 23.28 -13.82
N GLN A 73 4.65 24.32 -13.93
CA GLN A 73 6.11 24.23 -13.71
C GLN A 73 6.57 24.90 -12.41
N GLU A 74 5.72 25.70 -11.79
CA GLU A 74 6.02 26.49 -10.61
C GLU A 74 5.08 26.15 -9.46
N VAL A 75 5.58 26.33 -8.25
CA VAL A 75 4.78 26.20 -7.03
C VAL A 75 3.78 27.36 -6.97
N PRO A 76 2.50 27.12 -6.69
CA PRO A 76 1.54 28.20 -6.51
C PRO A 76 1.96 29.16 -5.38
N ALA A 77 1.68 30.44 -5.57
CA ALA A 77 1.96 31.46 -4.57
C ALA A 77 1.30 31.12 -3.22
N GLY A 78 2.04 31.30 -2.13
CA GLY A 78 1.57 31.04 -0.77
C GLY A 78 1.87 29.63 -0.25
N ILE A 79 2.37 28.70 -1.07
CA ILE A 79 2.83 27.38 -0.60
C ILE A 79 4.29 27.50 -0.15
N THR A 80 4.53 27.31 1.14
CA THR A 80 5.84 27.50 1.78
C THR A 80 6.41 26.23 2.41
N SER A 81 5.55 25.20 2.60
CA SER A 81 5.90 23.93 3.25
C SER A 81 5.52 22.73 2.39
N PHE A 82 6.15 21.59 2.69
CA PHE A 82 5.78 20.31 2.05
C PHE A 82 4.35 19.88 2.43
N GLN A 83 3.91 20.17 3.64
CA GLN A 83 2.55 19.88 4.09
C GLN A 83 1.52 20.61 3.22
N GLU A 84 1.72 21.91 3.00
CA GLU A 84 0.85 22.71 2.14
C GLU A 84 0.90 22.24 0.69
N LEU A 85 2.10 21.94 0.17
CA LEU A 85 2.27 21.37 -1.16
C LEU A 85 1.50 20.05 -1.32
N PHE A 86 1.63 19.15 -0.35
CA PHE A 86 0.96 17.85 -0.41
C PHE A 86 -0.56 17.99 -0.35
N LEU A 87 -1.08 18.89 0.51
CA LEU A 87 -2.51 19.17 0.59
C LEU A 87 -3.06 19.81 -0.68
N TRP A 88 -2.31 20.73 -1.29
CA TRP A 88 -2.68 21.31 -2.58
C TRP A 88 -2.74 20.25 -3.69
N LEU A 89 -1.76 19.36 -3.77
CA LEU A 89 -1.78 18.25 -4.74
C LEU A 89 -2.99 17.32 -4.54
N ILE A 90 -3.35 17.03 -3.28
CA ILE A 90 -4.54 16.24 -2.95
C ILE A 90 -5.81 16.96 -3.42
N GLN A 91 -5.92 18.25 -3.16
CA GLN A 91 -7.08 19.06 -3.57
C GLN A 91 -7.21 19.09 -5.09
N SER A 92 -6.12 19.37 -5.80
CA SER A 92 -6.08 19.35 -7.27
C SER A 92 -6.48 17.98 -7.85
N TYR A 93 -6.09 16.88 -7.18
CA TYR A 93 -6.55 15.56 -7.56
C TYR A 93 -8.05 15.36 -7.27
N GLY A 94 -8.54 15.86 -6.15
CA GLY A 94 -9.98 15.84 -5.81
C GLY A 94 -10.84 16.57 -6.84
N GLU A 95 -10.40 17.75 -7.27
CA GLU A 95 -11.07 18.52 -8.34
C GLU A 95 -11.11 17.73 -9.65
N LYS A 96 -10.00 17.11 -10.04
CA LYS A 96 -9.89 16.28 -11.24
C LYS A 96 -10.86 15.11 -11.26
N VAL A 97 -11.06 14.45 -10.11
CA VAL A 97 -11.91 13.25 -10.02
C VAL A 97 -13.34 13.54 -9.53
N GLY A 98 -13.73 14.81 -9.45
CA GLY A 98 -15.08 15.23 -9.08
C GLY A 98 -15.39 15.16 -7.58
N LYS A 99 -14.35 15.21 -6.71
CA LYS A 99 -14.45 15.22 -5.24
C LYS A 99 -13.71 16.40 -4.59
N PRO A 100 -13.95 17.66 -4.99
CA PRO A 100 -13.19 18.81 -4.51
C PRO A 100 -13.41 19.10 -3.01
N CYS A 101 -14.56 18.71 -2.48
CA CYS A 101 -14.96 18.98 -1.09
C CYS A 101 -14.82 17.77 -0.16
N ALA A 102 -13.96 16.80 -0.49
CA ALA A 102 -13.77 15.63 0.36
C ALA A 102 -13.21 16.05 1.75
N ALA A 103 -13.89 15.62 2.82
CA ALA A 103 -13.48 15.90 4.17
C ALA A 103 -12.28 15.02 4.61
N ILE A 104 -12.15 13.84 4.02
CA ILE A 104 -11.12 12.84 4.29
C ILE A 104 -10.36 12.49 3.01
N CYS A 105 -9.03 12.51 3.08
CA CYS A 105 -8.17 11.94 2.04
C CYS A 105 -7.56 10.63 2.52
N VAL A 106 -7.69 9.59 1.71
CA VAL A 106 -7.18 8.24 1.95
C VAL A 106 -5.98 7.97 1.05
N ASP A 107 -4.79 7.79 1.65
CA ASP A 107 -3.58 7.32 0.97
C ASP A 107 -3.34 5.85 1.31
N HIS A 108 -3.46 4.98 0.32
CA HIS A 108 -3.35 3.53 0.47
C HIS A 108 -1.96 2.96 0.16
N THR A 109 -0.91 3.77 0.28
CA THR A 109 0.48 3.33 0.05
C THR A 109 0.91 2.29 1.11
N PRO A 110 1.24 1.03 0.76
CA PRO A 110 1.55 0.01 1.76
C PRO A 110 2.68 0.38 2.71
N LEU A 111 3.66 1.15 2.24
CA LEU A 111 4.80 1.59 3.04
C LEU A 111 4.46 2.64 4.11
N ASN A 112 3.24 3.18 4.16
CA ASN A 112 2.83 4.13 5.18
C ASN A 112 3.12 3.61 6.60
N ILE A 113 2.91 2.31 6.84
CA ILE A 113 3.18 1.70 8.15
C ILE A 113 4.65 1.82 8.58
N LYS A 114 5.57 1.74 7.64
CA LYS A 114 7.01 1.89 7.93
C LYS A 114 7.41 3.33 8.25
N TYR A 115 6.67 4.29 7.73
CA TYR A 115 6.95 5.72 7.85
C TYR A 115 5.90 6.45 8.70
N ALA A 116 5.26 5.73 9.62
CA ALA A 116 4.21 6.28 10.48
C ALA A 116 4.69 7.48 11.30
N ASP A 117 5.88 7.37 11.91
CA ASP A 117 6.47 8.47 12.69
C ASP A 117 6.55 9.76 11.87
N MET A 118 7.13 9.67 10.66
CA MET A 118 7.22 10.77 9.70
C MET A 118 5.83 11.33 9.32
N LEU A 119 4.87 10.45 9.07
CA LEU A 119 3.54 10.86 8.65
C LEU A 119 2.77 11.56 9.76
N PHE A 120 2.95 11.11 10.98
CA PHE A 120 2.33 11.73 12.15
C PHE A 120 3.02 13.02 12.57
N ASP A 121 4.32 13.18 12.31
CA ASP A 121 5.05 14.46 12.49
C ASP A 121 4.58 15.49 11.46
N LEU A 122 4.48 15.09 10.18
CA LEU A 122 4.00 15.98 9.12
C LEU A 122 2.50 16.33 9.26
N PHE A 123 1.70 15.38 9.73
CA PHE A 123 0.24 15.51 9.82
C PHE A 123 -0.26 15.03 11.18
N PRO A 124 -0.13 15.86 12.24
CA PRO A 124 -0.46 15.46 13.62
C PRO A 124 -1.90 14.97 13.81
N GLY A 125 -2.85 15.48 13.01
CA GLY A 125 -4.26 15.06 13.04
C GLY A 125 -4.59 13.82 12.20
N ALA A 126 -3.60 13.16 11.59
CA ALA A 126 -3.83 11.98 10.75
C ALA A 126 -4.17 10.74 11.59
N LYS A 127 -4.97 9.85 10.98
CA LYS A 127 -5.24 8.50 11.47
C LYS A 127 -4.59 7.47 10.53
N MET A 128 -4.29 6.27 11.06
CA MET A 128 -3.70 5.18 10.29
C MET A 128 -4.51 3.90 10.43
N ILE A 129 -4.67 3.18 9.32
CA ILE A 129 -5.20 1.82 9.30
C ILE A 129 -4.03 0.88 9.01
N HIS A 130 -3.69 0.02 9.99
CA HIS A 130 -2.74 -1.07 9.79
C HIS A 130 -3.48 -2.27 9.22
N LEU A 131 -3.42 -2.43 7.90
CA LEU A 131 -4.05 -3.56 7.21
C LEU A 131 -3.14 -4.78 7.24
N VAL A 132 -3.57 -5.83 7.93
CA VAL A 132 -2.87 -7.12 8.04
C VAL A 132 -3.53 -8.16 7.17
N ARG A 133 -2.76 -9.13 6.71
CA ARG A 133 -3.20 -10.28 5.94
C ARG A 133 -2.31 -11.48 6.25
N ASP A 134 -2.84 -12.71 6.14
CA ASP A 134 -2.04 -13.93 6.25
C ASP A 134 -0.77 -13.82 5.39
N GLY A 135 0.37 -13.92 6.04
CA GLY A 135 1.67 -13.75 5.38
C GLY A 135 1.94 -14.79 4.31
N ARG A 136 1.35 -15.98 4.40
CA ARG A 136 1.44 -17.06 3.40
C ARG A 136 0.68 -16.64 2.14
N ALA A 137 -0.49 -16.02 2.28
CA ALA A 137 -1.23 -15.45 1.16
C ALA A 137 -0.50 -14.26 0.51
N VAL A 138 0.14 -13.43 1.32
CA VAL A 138 1.01 -12.36 0.84
C VAL A 138 2.21 -12.92 0.06
N ALA A 139 2.88 -13.97 0.57
CA ALA A 139 4.00 -14.61 -0.10
C ALA A 139 3.60 -15.23 -1.45
N ALA A 140 2.50 -15.97 -1.51
CA ALA A 140 1.96 -16.53 -2.76
C ALA A 140 1.68 -15.44 -3.80
N SER A 141 1.16 -14.29 -3.37
CA SER A 141 0.84 -13.16 -4.26
C SER A 141 2.06 -12.36 -4.74
N ILE A 142 3.12 -12.23 -3.91
CA ILE A 142 4.24 -11.33 -4.20
C ILE A 142 5.39 -12.03 -4.92
N MET A 143 5.66 -13.30 -4.60
CA MET A 143 6.81 -14.04 -5.17
C MET A 143 6.83 -14.11 -6.70
N PRO A 144 5.68 -14.21 -7.41
CA PRO A 144 5.67 -14.18 -8.89
C PRO A 144 6.02 -12.82 -9.50
N LEU A 145 5.94 -11.72 -8.74
CA LEU A 145 6.10 -10.37 -9.26
C LEU A 145 7.57 -10.03 -9.55
N ASP A 146 7.76 -9.00 -10.39
CA ASP A 146 9.08 -8.54 -10.84
C ASP A 146 9.74 -7.50 -9.91
N TRP A 147 9.08 -7.14 -8.81
CA TRP A 147 9.52 -6.10 -7.89
C TRP A 147 9.53 -6.52 -6.41
N GLY A 148 9.01 -7.69 -6.06
CA GLY A 148 8.96 -8.20 -4.69
C GLY A 148 10.04 -9.22 -4.37
N PRO A 149 10.04 -9.78 -3.15
CA PRO A 149 10.83 -10.96 -2.83
C PRO A 149 10.38 -12.14 -3.71
N ASN A 150 11.35 -12.89 -4.24
CA ASN A 150 11.07 -13.96 -5.20
C ASN A 150 11.31 -15.36 -4.63
N THR A 151 11.60 -15.45 -3.34
CA THR A 151 11.82 -16.69 -2.60
C THR A 151 11.08 -16.63 -1.28
N ILE A 152 10.67 -17.79 -0.78
CA ILE A 152 9.79 -17.88 0.39
C ILE A 152 10.44 -17.34 1.67
N ASP A 153 11.74 -17.57 1.85
CA ASP A 153 12.51 -17.05 2.97
C ASP A 153 12.51 -15.52 3.03
N LYS A 154 12.73 -14.89 1.88
CA LYS A 154 12.70 -13.42 1.76
C LYS A 154 11.29 -12.86 1.87
N ALA A 155 10.28 -13.58 1.38
CA ALA A 155 8.88 -13.18 1.52
C ALA A 155 8.45 -13.21 2.98
N ALA A 156 8.79 -14.30 3.70
CA ALA A 156 8.50 -14.46 5.12
C ALA A 156 9.17 -13.37 5.98
N SER A 157 10.49 -13.17 5.80
CA SER A 157 11.23 -12.13 6.53
C SER A 157 10.71 -10.72 6.22
N SER A 158 10.40 -10.43 4.95
CA SER A 158 9.87 -9.13 4.54
C SER A 158 8.48 -8.86 5.11
N TRP A 159 7.64 -9.88 5.18
CA TRP A 159 6.31 -9.78 5.79
C TRP A 159 6.42 -9.59 7.30
N ALA A 160 7.17 -10.45 8.00
CA ALA A 160 7.35 -10.37 9.44
C ALA A 160 7.89 -8.99 9.88
N ASN A 161 8.88 -8.45 9.18
CA ASN A 161 9.40 -7.11 9.46
C ASN A 161 8.31 -6.02 9.34
N LYS A 162 7.40 -6.12 8.37
CA LYS A 162 6.32 -5.14 8.23
C LYS A 162 5.26 -5.27 9.32
N ILE A 163 4.97 -6.49 9.75
CA ILE A 163 4.08 -6.72 10.89
C ILE A 163 4.70 -6.15 12.18
N GLN A 164 6.00 -6.33 12.40
CA GLN A 164 6.70 -5.73 13.54
C GLN A 164 6.65 -4.19 13.52
N PHE A 165 6.80 -3.56 12.34
CA PHE A 165 6.57 -2.12 12.22
C PHE A 165 5.13 -1.75 12.61
N GLY A 166 4.15 -2.53 12.17
CA GLY A 166 2.75 -2.31 12.52
C GLY A 166 2.50 -2.39 14.03
N PHE A 167 3.00 -3.43 14.68
CA PHE A 167 2.85 -3.59 16.13
C PHE A 167 3.49 -2.42 16.90
N ARG A 168 4.70 -2.00 16.51
CA ARG A 168 5.35 -0.83 17.10
C ARG A 168 4.50 0.44 16.94
N VAL A 169 3.94 0.66 15.77
CA VAL A 169 3.10 1.84 15.48
C VAL A 169 1.82 1.82 16.31
N GLU A 170 1.17 0.66 16.44
CA GLU A 170 -0.01 0.48 17.28
C GLU A 170 0.30 0.77 18.77
N GLU A 171 1.44 0.28 19.25
CA GLU A 171 1.90 0.51 20.64
C GLU A 171 2.22 1.98 20.91
N LEU A 172 2.93 2.64 19.98
CA LEU A 172 3.37 4.03 20.19
C LEU A 172 2.24 5.06 20.07
N TYR A 173 1.29 4.83 19.17
CA TYR A 173 0.27 5.84 18.84
C TYR A 173 -1.13 5.49 19.34
N GLY A 174 -1.33 4.28 19.87
CA GLY A 174 -2.58 3.84 20.48
C GLY A 174 -3.77 3.69 19.52
N SER A 175 -4.86 3.18 20.06
CA SER A 175 -6.09 2.85 19.28
C SER A 175 -6.83 4.07 18.76
N GLU A 176 -6.63 5.24 19.34
CA GLU A 176 -7.24 6.50 18.87
C GLU A 176 -6.69 6.96 17.52
N ARG A 177 -5.41 6.63 17.26
CA ARG A 177 -4.72 7.05 16.03
C ARG A 177 -4.47 5.91 15.05
N VAL A 178 -4.40 4.65 15.52
CA VAL A 178 -4.06 3.48 14.71
C VAL A 178 -5.07 2.36 14.93
N LYS A 179 -5.80 1.98 13.87
CA LYS A 179 -6.70 0.81 13.90
C LYS A 179 -6.10 -0.32 13.10
N ARG A 180 -5.94 -1.50 13.73
CA ARG A 180 -5.63 -2.73 13.00
C ARG A 180 -6.90 -3.26 12.34
N VAL A 181 -6.77 -3.71 11.09
CA VAL A 181 -7.85 -4.32 10.31
C VAL A 181 -7.32 -5.57 9.61
N GLY A 182 -8.00 -6.70 9.70
CA GLY A 182 -7.70 -7.91 8.96
C GLY A 182 -8.23 -7.83 7.52
N TYR A 183 -7.43 -8.22 6.54
CA TYR A 183 -7.88 -8.38 5.16
C TYR A 183 -9.01 -9.41 5.08
N GLU A 184 -8.88 -10.48 5.84
CA GLU A 184 -9.85 -11.57 5.93
C GLU A 184 -11.18 -11.05 6.46
N ASP A 185 -11.18 -10.16 7.47
CA ASP A 185 -12.38 -9.54 8.03
C ASP A 185 -13.08 -8.67 6.98
N VAL A 186 -12.31 -7.84 6.24
CA VAL A 186 -12.86 -7.03 5.13
C VAL A 186 -13.51 -7.89 4.06
N VAL A 187 -13.01 -9.12 3.84
CA VAL A 187 -13.51 -10.02 2.79
C VAL A 187 -14.70 -10.85 3.26
N LEU A 188 -14.70 -11.33 4.51
CA LEU A 188 -15.69 -12.25 5.05
C LEU A 188 -16.89 -11.52 5.68
N ASP A 189 -16.65 -10.35 6.29
CA ASP A 189 -17.67 -9.44 6.82
C ASP A 189 -17.37 -7.99 6.40
N PRO A 190 -17.59 -7.67 5.12
CA PRO A 190 -17.27 -6.34 4.60
C PRO A 190 -18.11 -5.24 5.26
N GLU A 191 -19.36 -5.48 5.53
CA GLU A 191 -20.27 -4.48 6.13
C GLU A 191 -19.90 -4.18 7.58
N GLY A 192 -19.72 -5.21 8.42
CA GLY A 192 -19.32 -5.04 9.80
C GLY A 192 -17.97 -4.36 9.91
N THR A 193 -16.99 -4.81 9.13
CA THR A 193 -15.65 -4.23 9.12
C THR A 193 -15.64 -2.76 8.66
N MET A 194 -16.42 -2.41 7.62
CA MET A 194 -16.51 -1.03 7.17
C MET A 194 -17.22 -0.13 8.18
N LYS A 195 -18.26 -0.60 8.88
CA LYS A 195 -18.90 0.13 9.99
C LYS A 195 -17.89 0.43 11.11
N GLU A 196 -17.07 -0.54 11.50
CA GLU A 196 -16.03 -0.31 12.49
C GLU A 196 -14.96 0.70 12.04
N ILE A 197 -14.56 0.65 10.76
CA ILE A 197 -13.63 1.63 10.20
C ILE A 197 -14.26 3.01 10.18
N CYS A 198 -15.53 3.14 9.79
CA CYS A 198 -16.25 4.41 9.80
C CYS A 198 -16.37 5.00 11.20
N ALA A 199 -16.67 4.18 12.21
CA ALA A 199 -16.68 4.62 13.61
C ALA A 199 -15.29 5.14 14.05
N PHE A 200 -14.20 4.44 13.70
CA PHE A 200 -12.85 4.90 13.94
C PHE A 200 -12.52 6.22 13.25
N LEU A 201 -13.02 6.43 12.02
CA LEU A 201 -12.82 7.66 11.25
C LEU A 201 -13.78 8.79 11.61
N GLU A 202 -14.79 8.51 12.48
CA GLU A 202 -15.84 9.46 12.89
C GLU A 202 -16.71 9.92 11.71
N ILE A 203 -17.10 8.99 10.84
CA ILE A 203 -18.01 9.19 9.71
C ILE A 203 -19.14 8.16 9.72
N ALA A 204 -20.25 8.49 9.08
CA ALA A 204 -21.35 7.54 8.88
C ALA A 204 -20.94 6.46 7.87
N TYR A 205 -21.47 5.25 8.03
CA TYR A 205 -21.30 4.19 7.04
C TYR A 205 -22.22 4.43 5.83
N GLU A 206 -21.67 4.20 4.62
CA GLU A 206 -22.44 4.23 3.37
C GLU A 206 -22.36 2.87 2.65
N PRO A 207 -23.49 2.24 2.26
CA PRO A 207 -23.50 0.92 1.60
C PRO A 207 -22.64 0.84 0.31
N ALA A 208 -22.52 1.93 -0.44
CA ALA A 208 -21.67 2.02 -1.63
C ALA A 208 -20.19 1.65 -1.39
N MET A 209 -19.73 1.74 -0.14
CA MET A 209 -18.36 1.37 0.23
C MET A 209 -18.05 -0.11 -0.03
N ILE A 210 -19.04 -1.02 0.08
CA ILE A 210 -18.83 -2.46 -0.13
C ILE A 210 -18.54 -2.77 -1.60
N GLU A 211 -19.21 -2.08 -2.50
CA GLU A 211 -19.02 -2.29 -3.94
C GLU A 211 -17.61 -1.85 -4.39
N GLY A 212 -17.01 -0.93 -3.65
CA GLY A 212 -15.76 -0.30 -4.03
C GLY A 212 -15.97 0.64 -5.24
N GLY A 213 -14.95 0.90 -6.02
CA GLY A 213 -15.08 1.80 -7.19
C GLY A 213 -14.74 3.26 -6.88
N GLY A 214 -14.49 3.59 -5.61
CA GLY A 214 -14.04 4.93 -5.20
C GLY A 214 -12.61 5.27 -5.57
N PHE A 215 -11.92 4.36 -6.28
CA PHE A 215 -10.57 4.58 -6.80
C PHE A 215 -10.41 3.89 -8.16
N LYS A 216 -10.11 4.67 -9.20
CA LYS A 216 -9.79 4.12 -10.53
C LYS A 216 -8.35 3.64 -10.56
N VAL A 217 -8.17 2.32 -10.64
CA VAL A 217 -6.84 1.71 -10.70
C VAL A 217 -6.12 2.13 -11.97
N PRO A 218 -4.89 2.66 -11.88
CA PRO A 218 -4.12 3.01 -13.06
C PRO A 218 -3.88 1.80 -13.98
N SER A 219 -3.98 2.00 -15.29
CA SER A 219 -3.91 0.93 -16.33
C SER A 219 -2.66 0.05 -16.21
N TYR A 220 -1.51 0.62 -15.84
CA TYR A 220 -0.24 -0.12 -15.67
C TYR A 220 -0.24 -1.14 -14.51
N THR A 221 -1.14 -1.00 -13.52
CA THR A 221 -1.31 -1.93 -12.41
C THR A 221 -2.61 -2.73 -12.48
N ALA A 222 -3.48 -2.48 -13.45
CA ALA A 222 -4.79 -3.11 -13.58
C ALA A 222 -4.73 -4.65 -13.48
N ARG A 223 -3.71 -5.29 -14.10
CA ARG A 223 -3.50 -6.74 -13.99
C ARG A 223 -3.21 -7.23 -12.57
N GLN A 224 -2.69 -6.38 -11.69
CA GLN A 224 -2.39 -6.71 -10.29
C GLN A 224 -3.55 -6.40 -9.35
N HIS A 225 -4.55 -5.66 -9.83
CA HIS A 225 -5.69 -5.14 -9.07
C HIS A 225 -7.04 -5.46 -9.73
N GLN A 226 -7.14 -6.62 -10.38
CA GLN A 226 -8.34 -7.05 -11.14
C GLN A 226 -9.63 -7.16 -10.31
N LEU A 227 -9.50 -7.19 -8.99
CA LEU A 227 -10.61 -7.31 -8.05
C LEU A 227 -11.05 -5.98 -7.43
N VAL A 228 -10.32 -4.89 -7.69
CA VAL A 228 -10.73 -3.56 -7.22
C VAL A 228 -11.98 -3.13 -7.98
N GLY A 229 -13.03 -2.72 -7.25
CA GLY A 229 -14.33 -2.39 -7.82
C GLY A 229 -15.23 -3.59 -8.17
N LYS A 230 -14.88 -4.81 -7.69
CA LYS A 230 -15.71 -6.02 -7.87
C LYS A 230 -16.23 -6.60 -6.55
N GLY A 231 -16.04 -5.87 -5.47
CA GLY A 231 -16.31 -6.37 -4.12
C GLY A 231 -15.28 -7.39 -3.61
N PRO A 232 -15.35 -7.77 -2.34
CA PRO A 232 -14.48 -8.74 -1.72
C PRO A 232 -14.71 -10.16 -2.26
N VAL A 233 -13.63 -10.94 -2.49
CA VAL A 233 -13.69 -12.31 -3.02
C VAL A 233 -13.13 -13.30 -2.00
N ALA A 234 -14.00 -14.07 -1.34
CA ALA A 234 -13.67 -14.98 -0.24
C ALA A 234 -12.64 -16.06 -0.60
N ASP A 235 -12.69 -16.60 -1.83
CA ASP A 235 -11.75 -17.65 -2.30
C ASP A 235 -10.27 -17.23 -2.23
N ARG A 236 -10.00 -15.95 -2.14
CA ARG A 236 -8.62 -15.43 -2.04
C ARG A 236 -8.01 -15.56 -0.66
N VAL A 237 -8.80 -15.78 0.39
CA VAL A 237 -8.32 -15.93 1.76
C VAL A 237 -7.42 -17.17 1.86
N GLU A 238 -7.85 -18.30 1.33
CA GLU A 238 -7.16 -19.58 1.44
C GLU A 238 -6.38 -20.02 0.19
N ALA A 239 -6.39 -19.25 -0.89
CA ALA A 239 -5.73 -19.61 -2.15
C ALA A 239 -4.24 -19.94 -2.03
N TRP A 240 -3.57 -19.50 -0.96
CA TRP A 240 -2.18 -19.84 -0.69
C TRP A 240 -1.97 -21.34 -0.38
N LYS A 241 -2.97 -22.03 0.16
CA LYS A 241 -2.89 -23.47 0.47
C LYS A 241 -2.60 -24.32 -0.76
N THR A 242 -3.07 -23.90 -1.92
CA THR A 242 -2.82 -24.56 -3.21
C THR A 242 -1.67 -23.92 -4.01
N SER A 243 -1.36 -22.66 -3.75
CA SER A 243 -0.34 -21.90 -4.48
C SER A 243 1.08 -22.10 -3.97
N LEU A 244 1.24 -22.45 -2.68
CA LEU A 244 2.53 -22.73 -2.06
C LEU A 244 2.73 -24.23 -1.90
N THR A 245 3.98 -24.69 -2.06
CA THR A 245 4.34 -26.06 -1.73
C THR A 245 4.35 -26.27 -0.20
N ARG A 246 4.17 -27.49 0.24
CA ARG A 246 4.24 -27.85 1.68
C ARG A 246 5.53 -27.34 2.33
N ARG A 247 6.67 -27.44 1.62
CA ARG A 247 7.96 -26.98 2.14
C ARG A 247 8.03 -25.45 2.21
N GLU A 248 7.45 -24.73 1.28
CA GLU A 248 7.37 -23.28 1.35
C GLU A 248 6.53 -22.80 2.53
N ILE A 249 5.40 -23.46 2.81
CA ILE A 249 4.58 -23.19 4.00
C ILE A 249 5.39 -23.41 5.28
N GLU A 250 6.07 -24.56 5.38
CA GLU A 250 6.90 -24.91 6.53
C GLU A 250 8.01 -23.87 6.79
N ILE A 251 8.74 -23.46 5.73
CA ILE A 251 9.79 -22.44 5.83
C ILE A 251 9.20 -21.09 6.24
N PHE A 252 8.05 -20.71 5.66
CA PHE A 252 7.38 -19.47 6.04
C PHE A 252 7.03 -19.47 7.53
N GLU A 253 6.42 -20.53 8.03
CA GLU A 253 6.02 -20.66 9.43
C GLU A 253 7.22 -20.73 10.38
N ASN A 254 8.32 -21.36 9.97
CA ASN A 254 9.56 -21.35 10.77
C ASN A 254 10.12 -19.92 10.94
N ILE A 255 10.05 -19.07 9.90
CA ILE A 255 10.59 -17.71 9.93
C ILE A 255 9.62 -16.72 10.58
N ALA A 256 8.33 -16.81 10.24
CA ALA A 256 7.32 -15.81 10.56
C ALA A 256 6.21 -16.30 11.51
N GLY A 257 6.35 -17.52 12.06
CA GLY A 257 5.33 -18.16 12.86
C GLY A 257 4.95 -17.40 14.12
N THR A 258 5.88 -16.67 14.73
CA THR A 258 5.57 -15.81 15.89
C THR A 258 4.59 -14.69 15.51
N CYS A 259 4.84 -14.01 14.39
CA CYS A 259 3.93 -12.95 13.91
C CYS A 259 2.57 -13.54 13.48
N LEU A 260 2.56 -14.71 12.84
CA LEU A 260 1.31 -15.39 12.50
C LEU A 260 0.46 -15.69 13.74
N ARG A 261 1.06 -16.27 14.80
CA ARG A 261 0.37 -16.54 16.06
C ARG A 261 -0.14 -15.27 16.76
N GLN A 262 0.68 -14.22 16.81
CA GLN A 262 0.29 -12.92 17.40
C GLN A 262 -0.91 -12.27 16.68
N LEU A 263 -1.08 -12.59 15.39
CA LEU A 263 -2.22 -12.14 14.58
C LEU A 263 -3.39 -13.13 14.56
N GLY A 264 -3.31 -14.26 15.31
CA GLY A 264 -4.38 -15.25 15.38
C GLY A 264 -4.43 -16.26 14.23
N TYR A 265 -3.44 -16.26 13.32
CA TYR A 265 -3.43 -17.24 12.22
C TYR A 265 -2.99 -18.63 12.69
N ALA A 266 -3.81 -19.64 12.37
CA ALA A 266 -3.47 -21.03 12.63
C ALA A 266 -2.23 -21.48 11.82
N LEU A 267 -1.34 -22.25 12.47
CA LEU A 267 -0.14 -22.79 11.83
C LEU A 267 -0.37 -24.25 11.43
N HIS A 268 0.15 -24.65 10.26
CA HIS A 268 0.12 -26.05 9.82
C HIS A 268 1.21 -26.91 10.50
N TYR A 269 2.40 -26.34 10.67
CA TYR A 269 3.57 -27.03 11.21
C TYR A 269 3.88 -26.60 12.65
N GLY A 270 3.57 -25.36 13.01
CA GLY A 270 3.79 -24.84 14.37
C GLY A 270 5.23 -25.04 14.84
N ALA A 271 5.40 -25.69 16.01
CA ALA A 271 6.72 -25.99 16.57
C ALA A 271 7.50 -27.06 15.77
N ALA A 272 6.84 -27.87 14.95
CA ALA A 272 7.46 -28.88 14.10
C ALA A 272 8.05 -28.30 12.79
N ALA A 273 7.85 -27.00 12.51
CA ALA A 273 8.37 -26.36 11.32
C ALA A 273 9.91 -26.38 11.27
N ARG A 274 10.46 -27.16 10.34
CA ARG A 274 11.90 -27.34 10.18
C ARG A 274 12.54 -26.08 9.62
N LYS A 275 13.74 -25.77 10.16
CA LYS A 275 14.57 -24.67 9.66
C LYS A 275 14.96 -24.90 8.19
N ILE A 276 15.21 -23.81 7.49
CA ILE A 276 15.77 -23.83 6.15
C ILE A 276 17.19 -24.47 6.19
N THR A 277 17.44 -25.42 5.34
CA THR A 277 18.73 -26.12 5.25
C THR A 277 19.77 -25.28 4.49
N PHE A 278 21.04 -25.60 4.65
CA PHE A 278 22.13 -24.90 3.95
C PHE A 278 22.01 -25.00 2.41
N PRO A 279 21.75 -26.17 1.81
CA PRO A 279 21.53 -26.28 0.37
C PRO A 279 20.33 -25.43 -0.11
N GLU A 280 19.23 -25.40 0.64
CA GLU A 280 18.07 -24.57 0.30
C GLU A 280 18.42 -23.07 0.32
N LYS A 281 19.21 -22.62 1.30
CA LYS A 281 19.69 -21.22 1.35
C LYS A 281 20.49 -20.85 0.11
N ILE A 282 21.40 -21.72 -0.33
CA ILE A 282 22.17 -21.50 -1.56
C ILE A 282 21.25 -21.44 -2.77
N LEU A 283 20.34 -22.39 -2.92
CA LEU A 283 19.38 -22.42 -4.02
C LEU A 283 18.53 -21.15 -4.08
N PHE A 284 18.00 -20.70 -2.94
CA PHE A 284 17.19 -19.48 -2.88
C PHE A 284 18.01 -18.22 -3.18
N MET A 285 19.26 -18.17 -2.71
CA MET A 285 20.17 -17.08 -3.04
C MET A 285 20.42 -17.01 -4.55
N LEU A 286 20.73 -18.14 -5.19
CA LEU A 286 20.97 -18.21 -6.63
C LEU A 286 19.69 -17.86 -7.41
N LYS A 287 18.54 -18.42 -7.05
CA LYS A 287 17.23 -18.12 -7.66
C LYS A 287 16.91 -16.62 -7.56
N HIS A 288 17.11 -16.02 -6.39
CA HIS A 288 16.87 -14.59 -6.17
C HIS A 288 17.82 -13.72 -7.04
N ARG A 289 19.14 -14.04 -7.05
CA ARG A 289 20.13 -13.30 -7.86
C ARG A 289 19.83 -13.39 -9.34
N TYR A 290 19.52 -14.59 -9.85
CA TYR A 290 19.13 -14.81 -11.24
C TYR A 290 17.89 -14.00 -11.62
N ARG A 291 16.81 -14.10 -10.83
CA ARG A 291 15.59 -13.36 -11.11
C ARG A 291 15.81 -11.84 -11.06
N LYS A 292 16.52 -11.34 -10.06
CA LYS A 292 16.82 -9.90 -9.92
C LYS A 292 17.66 -9.38 -11.10
N ARG A 293 18.67 -10.15 -11.53
CA ARG A 293 19.61 -9.69 -12.57
C ARG A 293 19.03 -9.78 -13.98
N PHE A 294 18.25 -10.81 -14.26
CA PHE A 294 17.76 -11.10 -15.62
C PHE A 294 16.26 -10.87 -15.76
N THR A 295 15.45 -11.75 -15.21
CA THR A 295 14.00 -11.78 -15.47
C THR A 295 13.26 -10.54 -14.98
N ASN A 296 13.53 -10.12 -13.75
CA ASN A 296 12.83 -8.98 -13.15
C ASN A 296 13.22 -7.66 -13.81
N ARG A 297 14.51 -7.52 -14.18
CA ARG A 297 15.00 -6.31 -14.87
C ARG A 297 14.30 -6.09 -16.20
N LEU A 298 14.15 -7.17 -17.00
CA LEU A 298 13.45 -7.10 -18.29
C LEU A 298 11.94 -6.82 -18.11
N ARG A 299 11.29 -7.52 -17.18
CA ARG A 299 9.86 -7.32 -16.87
C ARG A 299 9.60 -5.91 -16.35
N ARG A 300 10.45 -5.41 -15.43
CA ARG A 300 10.37 -4.05 -14.90
C ARG A 300 10.50 -2.99 -15.99
N ARG A 301 11.48 -3.13 -16.89
CA ARG A 301 11.64 -2.20 -18.03
C ARG A 301 10.40 -2.15 -18.89
N ARG A 302 9.84 -3.31 -19.26
CA ARG A 302 8.59 -3.39 -20.04
C ARG A 302 7.40 -2.76 -19.31
N ARG A 303 7.28 -2.98 -18.00
CA ARG A 303 6.20 -2.42 -17.18
C ARG A 303 6.31 -0.90 -17.06
N VAL A 304 7.52 -0.38 -16.77
CA VAL A 304 7.77 1.06 -16.67
C VAL A 304 7.48 1.76 -18.01
N ARG A 305 7.95 1.18 -19.11
CA ARG A 305 7.66 1.71 -20.46
C ARG A 305 6.16 1.80 -20.72
N LYS A 306 5.41 0.74 -20.47
CA LYS A 306 3.94 0.74 -20.62
C LYS A 306 3.26 1.73 -19.67
N GLY A 307 3.76 1.89 -18.46
CA GLY A 307 3.23 2.86 -17.49
C GLY A 307 3.45 4.31 -17.95
N VAL A 308 4.61 4.62 -18.48
CA VAL A 308 4.92 5.95 -19.03
C VAL A 308 4.08 6.23 -20.28
N GLU A 309 3.95 5.24 -21.17
CA GLU A 309 3.09 5.35 -22.35
C GLU A 309 1.61 5.53 -21.97
N GLY A 310 1.13 4.82 -20.93
CA GLY A 310 -0.23 4.98 -20.41
C GLY A 310 -0.44 6.35 -19.75
N ALA A 311 0.50 6.82 -18.95
CA ALA A 311 0.44 8.16 -18.35
C ALA A 311 0.41 9.25 -19.44
N ALA A 312 1.24 9.13 -20.47
CA ALA A 312 1.25 10.07 -21.59
C ALA A 312 -0.11 10.15 -22.31
N LYS A 313 -0.76 8.99 -22.52
CA LYS A 313 -2.11 8.97 -23.14
C LYS A 313 -3.18 9.64 -22.28
N VAL A 314 -3.08 9.51 -20.96
CA VAL A 314 -3.98 10.22 -20.02
C VAL A 314 -3.78 11.73 -20.12
N PHE A 315 -2.52 12.20 -20.24
CA PHE A 315 -2.22 13.62 -20.46
C PHE A 315 -2.72 14.14 -21.80
N GLU A 316 -2.71 13.31 -22.84
CA GLU A 316 -3.18 13.68 -24.18
C GLU A 316 -4.71 13.58 -24.37
N GLY A 317 -5.46 13.21 -23.32
CA GLY A 317 -6.92 13.09 -23.38
C GLY A 317 -7.43 11.95 -24.30
N LYS A 318 -6.58 10.97 -24.64
CA LYS A 318 -6.87 9.90 -25.60
C LYS A 318 -7.39 8.59 -24.97
N GLU A 319 -7.69 8.57 -23.68
CA GLU A 319 -8.43 7.45 -23.04
C GLU A 319 -9.90 7.84 -22.91
N SER A 320 -10.72 7.31 -23.84
CA SER A 320 -12.19 7.28 -23.71
C SER A 320 -12.65 6.19 -22.75
#